data_ffe5c2ab842b16b6b671fd251787f6dc
#
_entry.id   ffe5c2ab842b16b6b671fd251787f6dc
#
_cell.length_a   1.000
_cell.length_b   1.000
_cell.length_c   1.000
_cell.angle_alpha   90.00
_cell.angle_beta   90.00
_cell.angle_gamma   90.00
#
_symmetry.space_group_name_H-M   'P 1'
#
loop_
_entity.id
_entity.type
_entity.pdbx_description
1 polymer ?
#
loop_
_entity_poly.entity_id
_entity_poly.type
_entity_poly.pdbx_seq_one_letter_code
_entity_poly.pdbx_strand_id
1 'polypeptide(L)'
;MYADDTKLYRQIKCIDDNKKLQEDLDELKKWSDLWLLKFHPDKCFRITIGKKKDYEFEYHITVENKLHEMSKVDEIRDIGVIIDSELKFEKHINSKIQTANKILGIIRRSFIFLNCDIFIPLYKSLIRSHFDYAMIIWCPNLGKVIDSIESVQRRATKMIPEIKKLSYPERLKYLNLPTLAYRRARGDMIEVFKIISNIYSSKSTEQILSMREKKHILLRGHKFTLEHNRLYSSARKKYFGNRVTNTWNSLPSHIVGADSLNIFKNCLDRLWSRQELLYNYKASINKKDYSY
;
A
#
# COMPACT_ATOMS: atom_id res chain seq x y z
N MET A 1 -15.56 10.55 -4.63
CA MET A 1 -16.56 9.52 -4.95
C MET A 1 -15.93 8.46 -5.84
N TYR A 2 -16.29 7.21 -5.66
CA TYR A 2 -15.89 6.10 -6.52
C TYR A 2 -17.12 5.22 -6.74
N ALA A 3 -17.64 5.22 -7.96
CA ALA A 3 -18.95 4.66 -8.30
C ALA A 3 -20.03 5.22 -7.35
N ASP A 4 -20.69 4.35 -6.60
CA ASP A 4 -21.71 4.68 -5.59
C ASP A 4 -21.12 5.01 -4.19
N ASP A 5 -19.83 4.72 -3.97
CA ASP A 5 -19.17 4.99 -2.69
C ASP A 5 -18.75 6.46 -2.55
N THR A 6 -19.24 7.12 -1.51
CA THR A 6 -18.90 8.50 -1.16
C THR A 6 -18.20 8.56 0.19
N LYS A 7 -17.14 9.36 0.30
CA LYS A 7 -16.37 9.55 1.53
C LYS A 7 -16.16 11.02 1.79
N LEU A 8 -16.49 11.43 3.00
CA LEU A 8 -16.13 12.71 3.56
C LEU A 8 -15.02 12.51 4.59
N TYR A 9 -14.05 13.40 4.63
CA TYR A 9 -13.01 13.37 5.64
C TYR A 9 -12.61 14.79 6.04
N ARG A 10 -12.30 14.97 7.31
CA ARG A 10 -11.80 16.24 7.86
C ARG A 10 -10.80 15.96 8.97
N GLN A 11 -9.78 16.78 9.08
CA GLN A 11 -8.88 16.76 10.24
C GLN A 11 -9.57 17.43 11.42
N ILE A 12 -9.80 16.68 12.49
CA ILE A 12 -10.43 17.17 13.71
C ILE A 12 -9.36 17.66 14.68
N LYS A 13 -9.33 18.97 14.93
CA LYS A 13 -8.44 19.64 15.90
C LYS A 13 -9.23 20.14 17.12
N CYS A 14 -10.47 20.52 16.92
CA CYS A 14 -11.41 21.04 17.92
C CYS A 14 -12.83 20.55 17.62
N ILE A 15 -13.76 20.82 18.53
CA ILE A 15 -15.16 20.40 18.38
C ILE A 15 -15.86 21.08 17.20
N ASP A 16 -15.45 22.29 16.84
CA ASP A 16 -16.04 22.99 15.69
C ASP A 16 -15.72 22.34 14.35
N ASP A 17 -14.60 21.60 14.27
CA ASP A 17 -14.30 20.81 13.07
C ASP A 17 -15.31 19.67 12.87
N ASN A 18 -15.86 19.11 13.97
CA ASN A 18 -16.93 18.10 13.90
C ASN A 18 -18.22 18.72 13.36
N LYS A 19 -18.58 19.93 13.83
CA LYS A 19 -19.76 20.65 13.32
C LYS A 19 -19.65 20.93 11.83
N LYS A 20 -18.48 21.41 11.39
CA LYS A 20 -18.22 21.63 9.96
C LYS A 20 -18.30 20.35 9.14
N LEU A 21 -17.87 19.20 9.69
CA LEU A 21 -18.02 17.93 8.99
C LEU A 21 -19.50 17.51 8.93
N GLN A 22 -20.30 17.82 9.94
CA GLN A 22 -21.74 17.60 9.89
C GLN A 22 -22.40 18.51 8.84
N GLU A 23 -22.01 19.78 8.77
CA GLU A 23 -22.49 20.71 7.72
C GLU A 23 -22.15 20.20 6.32
N ASP A 24 -20.91 19.71 6.10
CA ASP A 24 -20.51 19.10 4.82
C ASP A 24 -21.36 17.86 4.49
N LEU A 25 -21.73 17.06 5.52
CA LEU A 25 -22.59 15.88 5.36
C LEU A 25 -24.04 16.28 5.00
N ASP A 26 -24.55 17.34 5.61
CA ASP A 26 -25.89 17.87 5.34
C ASP A 26 -25.97 18.43 3.90
N GLU A 27 -24.93 19.13 3.44
CA GLU A 27 -24.83 19.60 2.06
C GLU A 27 -24.76 18.43 1.06
N LEU A 28 -23.96 17.40 1.39
CA LEU A 28 -23.91 16.18 0.57
C LEU A 28 -25.27 15.49 0.51
N LYS A 29 -26.03 15.49 1.61
CA LYS A 29 -27.38 14.92 1.64
C LYS A 29 -28.35 15.70 0.75
N LYS A 30 -28.33 17.03 0.79
CA LYS A 30 -29.13 17.88 -0.11
C LYS A 30 -28.80 17.58 -1.58
N TRP A 31 -27.51 17.47 -1.89
CA TRP A 31 -27.06 17.09 -3.24
C TRP A 31 -27.59 15.70 -3.63
N SER A 32 -27.51 14.73 -2.74
CA SER A 32 -28.01 13.37 -2.95
C SER A 32 -29.53 13.35 -3.26
N ASP A 33 -30.30 14.15 -2.55
CA ASP A 33 -31.74 14.26 -2.78
C ASP A 33 -32.07 14.91 -4.13
N LEU A 34 -31.34 15.97 -4.50
CA LEU A 34 -31.50 16.66 -5.77
C LEU A 34 -31.23 15.72 -6.97
N TRP A 35 -30.22 14.86 -6.85
CA TRP A 35 -29.84 13.92 -7.91
C TRP A 35 -30.51 12.56 -7.79
N LEU A 36 -31.42 12.37 -6.84
CA LEU A 36 -32.15 11.11 -6.57
C LEU A 36 -31.22 9.91 -6.26
N LEU A 37 -30.02 10.19 -5.74
CA LEU A 37 -29.01 9.21 -5.34
C LEU A 37 -29.11 8.98 -3.82
N LYS A 38 -30.13 8.29 -3.35
CA LYS A 38 -30.43 8.12 -1.92
C LYS A 38 -29.35 7.33 -1.19
N PHE A 39 -28.91 7.86 -0.05
CA PHE A 39 -28.06 7.13 0.89
C PHE A 39 -28.88 6.09 1.66
N HIS A 40 -28.26 4.94 1.94
CA HIS A 40 -28.83 3.90 2.79
C HIS A 40 -28.28 4.09 4.21
N PRO A 41 -29.10 4.44 5.23
CA PRO A 41 -28.62 4.77 6.57
C PRO A 41 -27.76 3.68 7.20
N ASP A 42 -28.18 2.41 7.09
CA ASP A 42 -27.47 1.28 7.69
C ASP A 42 -26.11 0.97 7.03
N LYS A 43 -25.81 1.62 5.89
CA LYS A 43 -24.53 1.52 5.20
C LYS A 43 -23.64 2.75 5.40
N CYS A 44 -24.12 3.73 6.13
CA CYS A 44 -23.40 4.95 6.47
C CYS A 44 -22.70 4.78 7.81
N PHE A 45 -21.36 4.82 7.79
CA PHE A 45 -20.54 4.61 8.99
C PHE A 45 -19.54 5.75 9.16
N ARG A 46 -19.14 5.97 10.40
CA ARG A 46 -18.01 6.85 10.72
C ARG A 46 -16.84 6.06 11.27
N ILE A 47 -15.63 6.43 10.90
CA ILE A 47 -14.39 5.90 11.46
C ILE A 47 -13.50 7.05 11.88
N THR A 48 -12.95 6.97 13.08
CA THR A 48 -11.97 7.95 13.59
C THR A 48 -10.58 7.36 13.48
N ILE A 49 -9.69 8.00 12.71
CA ILE A 49 -8.32 7.54 12.51
C ILE A 49 -7.38 8.36 13.38
N GLY A 50 -6.59 7.67 14.23
CA GLY A 50 -5.56 8.27 15.07
C GLY A 50 -5.79 8.08 16.57
N LYS A 51 -4.85 8.64 17.36
CA LYS A 51 -4.81 8.45 18.83
C LYS A 51 -5.44 9.59 19.64
N LYS A 52 -5.91 10.65 18.99
CA LYS A 52 -6.52 11.77 19.72
C LYS A 52 -7.89 11.35 20.25
N LYS A 53 -8.25 11.92 21.41
CA LYS A 53 -9.58 11.77 21.98
C LYS A 53 -10.63 12.08 20.90
N ASP A 54 -11.49 11.11 20.69
CA ASP A 54 -12.72 11.31 19.98
C ASP A 54 -13.49 12.36 20.77
N TYR A 55 -13.87 13.47 20.17
CA TYR A 55 -14.70 14.48 20.81
C TYR A 55 -16.17 14.01 20.88
N GLU A 56 -16.41 12.71 21.07
CA GLU A 56 -17.74 12.08 21.23
C GLU A 56 -18.88 12.84 20.50
N PHE A 57 -18.63 13.19 19.26
CA PHE A 57 -19.57 13.88 18.41
C PHE A 57 -20.38 12.86 17.60
N GLU A 58 -21.70 12.92 17.73
CA GLU A 58 -22.62 12.05 17.01
C GLU A 58 -22.96 12.69 15.66
N TYR A 59 -22.59 11.99 14.57
CA TYR A 59 -22.96 12.41 13.22
C TYR A 59 -24.27 11.78 12.81
N HIS A 60 -25.09 12.56 12.13
CA HIS A 60 -26.43 12.16 11.73
C HIS A 60 -26.63 12.35 10.23
N ILE A 61 -27.49 11.54 9.65
CA ILE A 61 -27.97 11.68 8.28
C ILE A 61 -29.49 11.63 8.27
N THR A 62 -30.14 12.59 7.60
CA THR A 62 -31.61 12.61 7.50
C THR A 62 -32.07 11.86 6.26
N VAL A 63 -32.81 10.77 6.43
CA VAL A 63 -33.40 10.01 5.33
C VAL A 63 -34.89 9.86 5.57
N GLU A 64 -35.74 10.21 4.59
CA GLU A 64 -37.19 10.15 4.66
C GLU A 64 -37.76 10.90 5.89
N ASN A 65 -37.20 12.09 6.17
CA ASN A 65 -37.55 12.94 7.33
C ASN A 65 -37.28 12.30 8.71
N LYS A 66 -36.48 11.23 8.76
CA LYS A 66 -36.01 10.63 10.01
C LYS A 66 -34.51 10.88 10.17
N LEU A 67 -34.12 11.25 11.37
CA LEU A 67 -32.73 11.41 11.75
C LEU A 67 -32.14 10.05 12.09
N HIS A 68 -31.06 9.65 11.39
CA HIS A 68 -30.36 8.42 11.63
C HIS A 68 -28.94 8.72 12.10
N GLU A 69 -28.56 8.19 13.24
CA GLU A 69 -27.20 8.30 13.75
C GLU A 69 -26.27 7.39 12.94
N MET A 70 -25.10 7.93 12.56
CA MET A 70 -24.05 7.15 11.87
C MET A 70 -23.26 6.31 12.87
N SER A 71 -23.37 5.00 12.76
CA SER A 71 -22.65 4.06 13.63
C SER A 71 -21.15 4.26 13.54
N LYS A 72 -20.48 4.35 14.70
CA LYS A 72 -19.04 4.34 14.80
C LYS A 72 -18.52 2.92 14.58
N VAL A 73 -17.52 2.78 13.71
CA VAL A 73 -16.86 1.50 13.46
C VAL A 73 -15.35 1.63 13.66
N ASP A 74 -14.71 0.55 14.12
CA ASP A 74 -13.25 0.51 14.29
C ASP A 74 -12.52 0.12 13.02
N GLU A 75 -13.25 -0.42 12.06
CA GLU A 75 -12.72 -0.84 10.78
C GLU A 75 -13.75 -0.69 9.67
N ILE A 76 -13.27 -0.40 8.48
CA ILE A 76 -14.11 -0.30 7.28
C ILE A 76 -13.43 -0.97 6.10
N ARG A 77 -14.20 -1.61 5.25
CA ARG A 77 -13.70 -2.12 3.97
C ARG A 77 -13.88 -1.05 2.90
N ASP A 78 -12.76 -0.59 2.36
CA ASP A 78 -12.70 0.44 1.34
C ASP A 78 -11.92 -0.05 0.11
N ILE A 79 -12.54 -0.06 -1.05
CA ILE A 79 -11.96 -0.54 -2.32
C ILE A 79 -11.13 -1.81 -2.11
N GLY A 80 -11.72 -2.80 -1.41
CA GLY A 80 -11.08 -4.10 -1.16
C GLY A 80 -9.98 -4.14 -0.09
N VAL A 81 -9.66 -3.00 0.55
CA VAL A 81 -8.74 -2.90 1.69
C VAL A 81 -9.54 -2.75 2.99
N ILE A 82 -9.18 -3.49 4.04
CA ILE A 82 -9.74 -3.29 5.38
C ILE A 82 -8.84 -2.27 6.08
N ILE A 83 -9.42 -1.12 6.38
CA ILE A 83 -8.76 0.00 7.07
C ILE A 83 -9.23 -0.01 8.51
N ASP A 84 -8.31 -0.06 9.46
CA ASP A 84 -8.59 0.05 10.89
C ASP A 84 -8.24 1.45 11.42
N SER A 85 -8.87 1.84 12.55
CA SER A 85 -8.71 3.15 13.19
C SER A 85 -7.25 3.49 13.57
N GLU A 86 -6.39 2.48 13.75
CA GLU A 86 -4.97 2.66 14.07
C GLU A 86 -4.05 2.56 12.85
N LEU A 87 -4.58 2.28 11.65
CA LEU A 87 -3.84 2.04 10.41
C LEU A 87 -2.77 0.94 10.55
N LYS A 88 -3.07 -0.12 11.29
CA LYS A 88 -2.20 -1.29 11.44
C LYS A 88 -2.34 -2.29 10.31
N PHE A 89 -3.51 -2.37 9.70
CA PHE A 89 -3.87 -3.25 8.59
C PHE A 89 -3.70 -4.75 8.90
N GLU A 90 -3.61 -5.15 10.17
CA GLU A 90 -3.36 -6.55 10.55
C GLU A 90 -4.48 -7.47 10.07
N LYS A 91 -5.74 -7.04 10.22
CA LYS A 91 -6.90 -7.82 9.76
C LYS A 91 -6.91 -7.99 8.24
N HIS A 92 -6.59 -6.91 7.50
CA HIS A 92 -6.45 -6.97 6.06
C HIS A 92 -5.39 -7.99 5.64
N ILE A 93 -4.19 -7.88 6.19
CA ILE A 93 -3.05 -8.75 5.86
C ILE A 93 -3.38 -10.21 6.18
N ASN A 94 -3.93 -10.47 7.36
CA ASN A 94 -4.34 -11.83 7.75
C ASN A 94 -5.40 -12.41 6.80
N SER A 95 -6.38 -11.62 6.39
CA SER A 95 -7.39 -12.01 5.40
C SER A 95 -6.74 -12.39 4.06
N LYS A 96 -5.76 -11.61 3.57
CA LYS A 96 -5.05 -11.93 2.32
C LYS A 96 -4.20 -13.18 2.45
N ILE A 97 -3.52 -13.38 3.59
CA ILE A 97 -2.77 -14.60 3.89
C ILE A 97 -3.69 -15.82 3.90
N GLN A 98 -4.85 -15.73 4.55
CA GLN A 98 -5.83 -16.81 4.59
C GLN A 98 -6.35 -17.16 3.20
N THR A 99 -6.70 -16.14 2.40
CA THR A 99 -7.16 -16.34 1.01
C THR A 99 -6.08 -17.01 0.17
N ALA A 100 -4.85 -16.52 0.23
CA ALA A 100 -3.73 -17.10 -0.49
C ALA A 100 -3.48 -18.57 -0.09
N ASN A 101 -3.59 -18.90 1.21
CA ASN A 101 -3.46 -20.28 1.69
C ASN A 101 -4.60 -21.19 1.25
N LYS A 102 -5.85 -20.69 1.19
CA LYS A 102 -6.97 -21.45 0.63
C LYS A 102 -6.71 -21.80 -0.83
N ILE A 103 -6.24 -20.84 -1.62
CA ILE A 103 -5.89 -21.05 -3.04
C ILE A 103 -4.74 -22.05 -3.19
N LEU A 104 -3.69 -21.94 -2.36
CA LEU A 104 -2.61 -22.94 -2.34
C LEU A 104 -3.14 -24.35 -2.06
N GLY A 105 -4.09 -24.48 -1.13
CA GLY A 105 -4.76 -25.76 -0.84
C GLY A 105 -5.53 -26.31 -2.04
N ILE A 106 -6.20 -25.44 -2.82
CA ILE A 106 -6.90 -25.83 -4.04
C ILE A 106 -5.90 -26.31 -5.08
N ILE A 107 -4.87 -25.52 -5.39
CA ILE A 107 -3.83 -25.89 -6.36
C ILE A 107 -3.21 -27.24 -6.00
N ARG A 108 -2.88 -27.48 -4.72
CA ARG A 108 -2.29 -28.73 -4.25
C ARG A 108 -3.19 -29.95 -4.51
N ARG A 109 -4.50 -29.78 -4.41
CA ARG A 109 -5.46 -30.88 -4.63
C ARG A 109 -5.78 -31.11 -6.11
N SER A 110 -5.74 -30.02 -6.92
CA SER A 110 -6.12 -30.07 -8.32
C SER A 110 -5.00 -30.55 -9.26
N PHE A 111 -3.73 -30.44 -8.83
CA PHE A 111 -2.59 -30.81 -9.66
C PHE A 111 -1.82 -31.96 -9.04
N ILE A 112 -1.80 -33.11 -9.74
CA ILE A 112 -0.99 -34.29 -9.38
C ILE A 112 0.49 -34.01 -9.67
N PHE A 113 0.76 -33.41 -10.83
CA PHE A 113 2.08 -32.95 -11.25
C PHE A 113 2.12 -31.44 -11.31
N LEU A 114 2.99 -30.82 -10.52
CA LEU A 114 3.21 -29.38 -10.49
C LEU A 114 4.68 -29.06 -10.79
N ASN A 115 4.96 -28.83 -12.08
CA ASN A 115 6.26 -28.33 -12.52
C ASN A 115 6.37 -26.81 -12.46
N CYS A 116 7.55 -26.27 -12.76
CA CYS A 116 7.81 -24.83 -12.71
C CYS A 116 6.96 -24.03 -13.69
N ASP A 117 6.73 -24.55 -14.89
CA ASP A 117 6.00 -23.85 -15.96
C ASP A 117 4.52 -23.67 -15.63
N ILE A 118 3.92 -24.67 -14.98
CA ILE A 118 2.53 -24.60 -14.48
C ILE A 118 2.45 -23.75 -13.21
N PHE A 119 3.41 -23.94 -12.28
CA PHE A 119 3.38 -23.25 -10.99
C PHE A 119 3.52 -21.73 -11.12
N ILE A 120 4.46 -21.24 -11.93
CA ILE A 120 4.77 -19.80 -11.99
C ILE A 120 3.57 -18.94 -12.41
N PRO A 121 2.84 -19.26 -13.50
CA PRO A 121 1.62 -18.53 -13.87
C PRO A 121 0.55 -18.57 -12.79
N LEU A 122 0.25 -19.76 -12.23
CA LEU A 122 -0.75 -19.93 -11.17
C LEU A 122 -0.38 -19.11 -9.92
N TYR A 123 0.87 -19.18 -9.50
CA TYR A 123 1.34 -18.42 -8.35
C TYR A 123 1.23 -16.90 -8.58
N LYS A 124 1.70 -16.43 -9.75
CA LYS A 124 1.69 -15.00 -10.08
C LYS A 124 0.28 -14.43 -10.18
N SER A 125 -0.65 -15.15 -10.79
CA SER A 125 -2.03 -14.68 -11.02
C SER A 125 -2.94 -14.85 -9.81
N LEU A 126 -2.93 -16.02 -9.18
CA LEU A 126 -3.92 -16.37 -8.15
C LEU A 126 -3.46 -16.09 -6.73
N ILE A 127 -2.16 -16.10 -6.45
CA ILE A 127 -1.65 -15.98 -5.08
C ILE A 127 -0.96 -14.64 -4.87
N ARG A 128 0.06 -14.33 -5.67
CA ARG A 128 0.88 -13.13 -5.53
C ARG A 128 0.09 -11.85 -5.73
N SER A 129 -0.90 -11.86 -6.62
CA SER A 129 -1.80 -10.74 -6.89
C SER A 129 -2.48 -10.19 -5.62
N HIS A 130 -2.80 -11.05 -4.65
CA HIS A 130 -3.37 -10.63 -3.37
C HIS A 130 -2.41 -9.80 -2.53
N PHE A 131 -1.10 -10.00 -2.67
CA PHE A 131 -0.06 -9.24 -1.96
C PHE A 131 0.42 -8.01 -2.73
N ASP A 132 0.22 -7.99 -4.05
CA ASP A 132 0.57 -6.86 -4.90
C ASP A 132 -0.52 -5.75 -4.87
N TYR A 133 -1.80 -6.12 -4.64
CA TYR A 133 -2.92 -5.18 -4.65
C TYR A 133 -2.85 -4.17 -3.50
N ALA A 134 -2.96 -2.88 -3.84
CA ALA A 134 -2.98 -1.75 -2.88
C ALA A 134 -1.85 -1.76 -1.84
N MET A 135 -0.73 -2.41 -2.14
CA MET A 135 0.41 -2.62 -1.25
C MET A 135 1.01 -1.32 -0.71
N ILE A 136 0.86 -0.23 -1.45
CA ILE A 136 1.28 1.11 -1.05
C ILE A 136 0.58 1.57 0.22
N ILE A 137 -0.69 1.20 0.40
CA ILE A 137 -1.53 1.59 1.52
C ILE A 137 -1.18 0.79 2.77
N TRP A 138 -1.17 -0.55 2.66
CA TRP A 138 -1.09 -1.46 3.81
C TRP A 138 0.30 -2.06 4.05
N CYS A 139 1.36 -1.45 3.52
CA CYS A 139 2.73 -1.97 3.62
C CYS A 139 3.09 -2.41 5.05
N PRO A 140 3.43 -3.69 5.30
CA PRO A 140 3.77 -4.21 6.62
C PRO A 140 5.13 -3.69 7.09
N ASN A 141 5.23 -3.32 8.36
CA ASN A 141 6.48 -2.82 8.96
C ASN A 141 7.01 -3.70 10.08
N LEU A 142 6.18 -4.59 10.62
CA LEU A 142 6.60 -5.48 11.67
C LEU A 142 7.24 -6.72 11.06
N GLY A 143 8.43 -7.09 11.53
CA GLY A 143 9.15 -8.28 11.04
C GLY A 143 8.28 -9.53 11.05
N LYS A 144 7.49 -9.73 12.13
CA LYS A 144 6.55 -10.85 12.26
C LYS A 144 5.50 -10.89 11.14
N VAL A 145 4.99 -9.75 10.72
CA VAL A 145 3.99 -9.66 9.64
C VAL A 145 4.65 -9.91 8.28
N ILE A 146 5.86 -9.39 8.08
CA ILE A 146 6.65 -9.67 6.88
C ILE A 146 6.95 -11.17 6.78
N ASP A 147 7.38 -11.80 7.87
CA ASP A 147 7.60 -13.25 7.94
C ASP A 147 6.34 -14.06 7.60
N SER A 148 5.17 -13.61 8.07
CA SER A 148 3.88 -14.28 7.81
C SER A 148 3.51 -14.21 6.33
N ILE A 149 3.68 -13.07 5.68
CA ILE A 149 3.44 -12.90 4.24
C ILE A 149 4.43 -13.76 3.44
N GLU A 150 5.71 -13.68 3.75
CA GLU A 150 6.77 -14.42 3.05
C GLU A 150 6.62 -15.93 3.24
N SER A 151 6.03 -16.38 4.38
CA SER A 151 5.75 -17.79 4.65
C SER A 151 4.80 -18.42 3.63
N VAL A 152 3.91 -17.62 3.04
CA VAL A 152 3.00 -18.07 1.96
C VAL A 152 3.82 -18.44 0.71
N GLN A 153 4.73 -17.56 0.28
CA GLN A 153 5.60 -17.83 -0.87
C GLN A 153 6.54 -19.00 -0.59
N ARG A 154 7.05 -19.11 0.64
CA ARG A 154 7.90 -20.23 1.08
C ARG A 154 7.17 -21.56 0.99
N ARG A 155 5.90 -21.61 1.40
CA ARG A 155 5.05 -22.81 1.26
C ARG A 155 4.72 -23.09 -0.18
N ALA A 156 4.36 -22.07 -0.95
CA ALA A 156 4.04 -22.18 -2.37
C ALA A 156 5.19 -22.81 -3.16
N THR A 157 6.39 -22.27 -3.05
CA THR A 157 7.59 -22.77 -3.76
C THR A 157 8.00 -24.20 -3.34
N LYS A 158 7.62 -24.62 -2.11
CA LYS A 158 7.90 -25.96 -1.60
C LYS A 158 6.96 -27.04 -2.20
N MET A 159 5.90 -26.63 -2.90
CA MET A 159 4.98 -27.55 -3.56
C MET A 159 5.56 -28.21 -4.81
N ILE A 160 6.60 -27.62 -5.41
CA ILE A 160 7.26 -28.15 -6.60
C ILE A 160 8.23 -29.26 -6.19
N PRO A 161 8.00 -30.53 -6.64
CA PRO A 161 8.78 -31.69 -6.17
C PRO A 161 10.28 -31.55 -6.46
N GLU A 162 10.64 -31.06 -7.65
CA GLU A 162 12.02 -30.95 -8.15
C GLU A 162 12.92 -30.10 -7.24
N ILE A 163 12.38 -29.03 -6.66
CA ILE A 163 13.13 -28.06 -5.87
C ILE A 163 12.77 -28.09 -4.37
N LYS A 164 11.92 -29.03 -3.96
CA LYS A 164 11.41 -29.12 -2.57
C LYS A 164 12.53 -29.20 -1.52
N LYS A 165 13.65 -29.86 -1.85
CA LYS A 165 14.81 -30.07 -0.96
C LYS A 165 15.73 -28.85 -0.86
N LEU A 166 15.65 -27.91 -1.80
CA LEU A 166 16.46 -26.71 -1.79
C LEU A 166 16.03 -25.75 -0.67
N SER A 167 16.97 -24.94 -0.19
CA SER A 167 16.66 -23.83 0.73
C SER A 167 15.74 -22.81 0.07
N TYR A 168 15.09 -21.97 0.86
CA TYR A 168 14.14 -21.00 0.31
C TYR A 168 14.79 -20.00 -0.67
N PRO A 169 15.97 -19.40 -0.37
CA PRO A 169 16.68 -18.56 -1.33
C PRO A 169 17.05 -19.27 -2.63
N GLU A 170 17.47 -20.53 -2.55
CA GLU A 170 17.80 -21.32 -3.73
C GLU A 170 16.59 -21.60 -4.61
N ARG A 171 15.43 -21.93 -3.99
CA ARG A 171 14.16 -22.08 -4.73
C ARG A 171 13.78 -20.78 -5.46
N LEU A 172 13.95 -19.63 -4.81
CA LEU A 172 13.67 -18.33 -5.42
C LEU A 172 14.57 -18.05 -6.61
N LYS A 173 15.86 -18.35 -6.49
CA LYS A 173 16.84 -18.23 -7.59
C LYS A 173 16.45 -19.14 -8.76
N TYR A 174 16.14 -20.40 -8.48
CA TYR A 174 15.75 -21.38 -9.50
C TYR A 174 14.49 -20.94 -10.26
N LEU A 175 13.49 -20.41 -9.56
CA LEU A 175 12.22 -19.97 -10.14
C LEU A 175 12.28 -18.55 -10.71
N ASN A 176 13.41 -17.86 -10.57
CA ASN A 176 13.55 -16.42 -10.88
C ASN A 176 12.41 -15.59 -10.25
N LEU A 177 12.12 -15.90 -9.00
CA LEU A 177 11.11 -15.19 -8.20
C LEU A 177 11.80 -14.35 -7.13
N PRO A 178 11.61 -13.04 -7.11
CA PRO A 178 12.11 -12.21 -6.02
C PRO A 178 11.28 -12.44 -4.74
N THR A 179 11.85 -12.07 -3.60
CA THR A 179 11.11 -12.02 -2.34
C THR A 179 9.93 -11.04 -2.43
N LEU A 180 8.89 -11.25 -1.64
CA LEU A 180 7.77 -10.30 -1.56
C LEU A 180 8.21 -8.96 -0.95
N ALA A 181 9.24 -8.99 -0.08
CA ALA A 181 9.86 -7.78 0.46
C ALA A 181 10.55 -6.93 -0.64
N TYR A 182 11.32 -7.57 -1.53
CA TYR A 182 11.92 -6.90 -2.70
C TYR A 182 10.84 -6.29 -3.60
N ARG A 183 9.79 -7.04 -3.90
CA ARG A 183 8.70 -6.56 -4.75
C ARG A 183 8.02 -5.33 -4.18
N ARG A 184 7.81 -5.27 -2.86
CA ARG A 184 7.27 -4.08 -2.19
C ARG A 184 8.17 -2.88 -2.36
N ALA A 185 9.46 -3.02 -2.06
CA ALA A 185 10.40 -1.93 -2.21
C ALA A 185 10.49 -1.42 -3.66
N ARG A 186 10.50 -2.36 -4.63
CA ARG A 186 10.47 -2.03 -6.05
C ARG A 186 9.18 -1.31 -6.45
N GLY A 187 8.03 -1.81 -5.99
CA GLY A 187 6.72 -1.21 -6.23
C GLY A 187 6.63 0.21 -5.69
N ASP A 188 7.15 0.45 -4.48
CA ASP A 188 7.24 1.78 -3.88
C ASP A 188 8.02 2.76 -4.77
N MET A 189 9.18 2.36 -5.29
CA MET A 189 9.99 3.22 -6.19
C MET A 189 9.27 3.51 -7.52
N ILE A 190 8.61 2.51 -8.09
CA ILE A 190 7.81 2.67 -9.31
C ILE A 190 6.69 3.69 -9.08
N GLU A 191 6.05 3.64 -7.92
CA GLU A 191 4.95 4.54 -7.60
C GLU A 191 5.44 5.98 -7.36
N VAL A 192 6.57 6.15 -6.66
CA VAL A 192 7.20 7.47 -6.54
C VAL A 192 7.52 8.04 -7.92
N PHE A 193 8.09 7.24 -8.81
CA PHE A 193 8.38 7.68 -10.18
C PHE A 193 7.11 8.14 -10.92
N LYS A 194 6.01 7.39 -10.83
CA LYS A 194 4.75 7.74 -11.48
C LYS A 194 4.18 9.07 -10.97
N ILE A 195 4.25 9.30 -9.64
CA ILE A 195 3.79 10.53 -9.02
C ILE A 195 4.63 11.71 -9.50
N ILE A 196 5.96 11.60 -9.45
CA ILE A 196 6.88 12.68 -9.82
C ILE A 196 6.83 12.98 -11.32
N SER A 197 6.61 11.95 -12.14
CA SER A 197 6.48 12.10 -13.61
C SER A 197 5.08 12.54 -14.05
N ASN A 198 4.19 12.92 -13.12
CA ASN A 198 2.81 13.35 -13.38
C ASN A 198 1.99 12.38 -14.25
N ILE A 199 2.25 11.04 -14.10
CA ILE A 199 1.43 10.02 -14.77
C ILE A 199 0.01 10.01 -14.17
N TYR A 200 -0.12 10.43 -12.92
CA TYR A 200 -1.39 10.69 -12.24
C TYR A 200 -1.74 12.19 -12.30
N SER A 201 -3.01 12.52 -12.11
CA SER A 201 -3.44 13.91 -11.96
C SER A 201 -2.68 14.58 -10.80
N SER A 202 -2.04 15.71 -11.04
CA SER A 202 -1.26 16.46 -10.04
C SER A 202 -2.08 16.82 -8.80
N LYS A 203 -3.34 17.22 -8.96
CA LYS A 203 -4.24 17.57 -7.84
C LYS A 203 -4.42 16.43 -6.83
N SER A 204 -4.36 15.18 -7.29
CA SER A 204 -4.54 14.01 -6.42
C SER A 204 -3.24 13.58 -5.71
N THR A 205 -2.08 14.03 -6.18
CA THR A 205 -0.78 13.51 -5.74
C THR A 205 0.10 14.53 -5.02
N GLU A 206 -0.19 15.83 -5.13
CA GLU A 206 0.57 16.93 -4.50
C GLU A 206 0.75 16.78 -3.00
N GLN A 207 -0.24 16.21 -2.31
CA GLN A 207 -0.19 16.01 -0.86
C GLN A 207 0.53 14.74 -0.41
N ILE A 208 0.86 13.83 -1.35
CA ILE A 208 1.45 12.53 -1.02
C ILE A 208 2.95 12.62 -0.83
N LEU A 209 3.62 13.37 -1.70
CA LEU A 209 5.07 13.55 -1.70
C LEU A 209 5.43 15.04 -1.66
N SER A 210 6.26 15.43 -0.70
CA SER A 210 6.81 16.78 -0.62
C SER A 210 8.18 16.81 -1.31
N MET A 211 8.29 17.60 -2.37
CA MET A 211 9.57 17.83 -3.04
C MET A 211 10.39 18.83 -2.24
N ARG A 212 11.69 18.61 -2.14
CA ARG A 212 12.60 19.53 -1.49
C ARG A 212 12.73 20.82 -2.31
N GLU A 213 12.48 21.97 -1.69
CA GLU A 213 12.70 23.27 -2.34
C GLU A 213 14.17 23.45 -2.73
N LYS A 214 14.41 23.97 -3.94
CA LYS A 214 15.74 24.19 -4.52
C LYS A 214 16.52 25.36 -3.90
N LYS A 215 16.47 25.55 -2.59
CA LYS A 215 17.17 26.69 -1.93
C LYS A 215 18.70 26.64 -2.03
N HIS A 216 19.30 25.48 -2.37
CA HIS A 216 20.75 25.34 -2.53
C HIS A 216 21.12 24.37 -3.64
N ILE A 217 21.61 24.88 -4.75
CA ILE A 217 22.01 24.15 -5.98
C ILE A 217 23.23 23.21 -5.76
N LEU A 218 23.90 23.28 -4.61
CA LEU A 218 25.17 22.60 -4.34
C LEU A 218 25.06 21.37 -3.41
N LEU A 219 23.86 20.91 -3.05
CA LEU A 219 23.73 19.72 -2.21
C LEU A 219 23.80 18.44 -3.03
N ARG A 220 24.53 17.45 -2.53
CA ARG A 220 24.58 16.09 -3.10
C ARG A 220 23.17 15.52 -3.27
N GLY A 221 22.88 14.94 -4.43
CA GLY A 221 21.60 14.32 -4.73
C GLY A 221 21.13 14.66 -6.16
N HIS A 222 19.93 14.23 -6.48
CA HIS A 222 19.31 14.46 -7.78
C HIS A 222 18.20 15.53 -7.69
N LYS A 223 17.78 16.07 -8.85
CA LYS A 223 16.78 17.15 -8.94
C LYS A 223 15.40 16.82 -8.37
N PHE A 224 15.09 15.54 -8.18
CA PHE A 224 13.82 15.02 -7.67
C PHE A 224 13.92 14.56 -6.20
N THR A 225 14.75 15.18 -5.40
CA THR A 225 14.91 14.81 -3.99
C THR A 225 13.64 15.11 -3.20
N LEU A 226 13.18 14.14 -2.43
CA LEU A 226 12.04 14.28 -1.53
C LEU A 226 12.47 14.89 -0.20
N GLU A 227 11.56 15.67 0.42
CA GLU A 227 11.78 16.27 1.71
C GLU A 227 11.68 15.24 2.84
N HIS A 228 12.56 15.39 3.84
CA HIS A 228 12.52 14.60 5.05
C HIS A 228 11.62 15.26 6.10
N ASN A 229 10.44 14.73 6.31
CA ASN A 229 9.58 15.20 7.38
C ASN A 229 10.02 14.64 8.74
N ARG A 230 10.02 15.50 9.78
CA ARG A 230 10.22 15.04 11.17
C ARG A 230 9.04 14.17 11.60
N LEU A 231 9.32 12.93 11.99
CA LEU A 231 8.30 11.92 12.24
C LEU A 231 8.16 11.66 13.74
N TYR A 232 7.06 12.13 14.31
CA TYR A 232 6.77 12.00 15.74
C TYR A 232 5.95 10.75 16.11
N SER A 233 5.42 10.00 15.12
CA SER A 233 4.63 8.81 15.38
C SER A 233 5.02 7.63 14.49
N SER A 234 4.80 6.41 15.01
CA SER A 234 5.03 5.17 14.26
C SER A 234 4.13 5.06 13.02
N ALA A 235 2.88 5.52 13.09
CA ALA A 235 1.96 5.55 11.96
C ALA A 235 2.47 6.45 10.83
N ARG A 236 2.98 7.66 11.17
CA ARG A 236 3.57 8.56 10.17
C ARG A 236 4.84 8.00 9.51
N LYS A 237 5.63 7.20 10.23
CA LYS A 237 6.78 6.50 9.63
C LYS A 237 6.36 5.48 8.56
N LYS A 238 5.16 4.91 8.71
CA LYS A 238 4.58 3.92 7.78
C LYS A 238 3.95 4.54 6.55
N TYR A 239 3.57 5.82 6.64
CA TYR A 239 2.97 6.54 5.52
C TYR A 239 3.89 6.47 4.30
N PHE A 240 3.29 6.26 3.13
CA PHE A 240 4.02 6.05 1.88
C PHE A 240 5.09 7.12 1.62
N GLY A 241 4.71 8.41 1.64
CA GLY A 241 5.64 9.51 1.38
C GLY A 241 6.87 9.52 2.29
N ASN A 242 6.75 9.05 3.53
CA ASN A 242 7.85 9.06 4.47
C ASN A 242 8.77 7.82 4.33
N ARG A 243 8.18 6.63 4.14
CA ARG A 243 8.98 5.40 4.08
C ARG A 243 9.81 5.30 2.81
N VAL A 244 9.35 5.90 1.71
CA VAL A 244 10.04 5.85 0.42
C VAL A 244 11.21 6.83 0.31
N THR A 245 11.15 7.96 1.05
CA THR A 245 12.07 9.09 0.92
C THR A 245 13.54 8.70 0.94
N ASN A 246 13.97 7.90 1.93
CA ASN A 246 15.37 7.52 2.06
C ASN A 246 15.87 6.65 0.90
N THR A 247 15.04 5.75 0.42
CA THR A 247 15.40 4.85 -0.69
C THR A 247 15.38 5.60 -2.01
N TRP A 248 14.37 6.43 -2.23
CA TRP A 248 14.27 7.27 -3.41
C TRP A 248 15.45 8.25 -3.53
N ASN A 249 15.74 8.99 -2.46
CA ASN A 249 16.81 9.98 -2.44
C ASN A 249 18.22 9.37 -2.62
N SER A 250 18.36 8.06 -2.39
CA SER A 250 19.62 7.37 -2.63
C SER A 250 19.81 6.88 -4.07
N LEU A 251 18.76 6.94 -4.92
CA LEU A 251 18.89 6.48 -6.30
C LEU A 251 19.76 7.43 -7.14
N PRO A 252 20.55 6.91 -8.09
CA PRO A 252 21.34 7.72 -9.00
C PRO A 252 20.49 8.63 -9.90
N SER A 253 21.04 9.81 -10.25
CA SER A 253 20.34 10.83 -11.05
C SER A 253 19.85 10.31 -12.40
N HIS A 254 20.62 9.45 -13.08
CA HIS A 254 20.25 8.89 -14.37
C HIS A 254 19.06 7.93 -14.30
N ILE A 255 18.80 7.32 -13.13
CA ILE A 255 17.65 6.43 -12.92
C ILE A 255 16.38 7.24 -12.66
N VAL A 256 16.45 8.18 -11.72
CA VAL A 256 15.28 9.00 -11.37
C VAL A 256 14.89 9.98 -12.48
N GLY A 257 15.83 10.31 -13.36
CA GLY A 257 15.62 11.15 -14.53
C GLY A 257 15.25 10.38 -15.81
N ALA A 258 14.87 9.11 -15.73
CA ALA A 258 14.49 8.32 -16.90
C ALA A 258 13.29 8.93 -17.65
N ASP A 259 13.32 8.86 -18.99
CA ASP A 259 12.30 9.49 -19.86
C ASP A 259 10.96 8.72 -19.83
N SER A 260 10.95 7.46 -19.43
CA SER A 260 9.73 6.66 -19.37
C SER A 260 9.73 5.69 -18.20
N LEU A 261 8.50 5.28 -17.80
CA LEU A 261 8.29 4.29 -16.74
C LEU A 261 9.00 2.97 -17.04
N ASN A 262 9.05 2.54 -18.29
CA ASN A 262 9.69 1.26 -18.65
C ASN A 262 11.22 1.37 -18.58
N ILE A 263 11.80 2.49 -18.98
CA ILE A 263 13.24 2.77 -18.84
C ILE A 263 13.57 2.81 -17.34
N PHE A 264 12.79 3.53 -16.52
CA PHE A 264 12.97 3.57 -15.08
C PHE A 264 12.97 2.17 -14.45
N LYS A 265 11.97 1.33 -14.77
CA LYS A 265 11.89 -0.04 -14.26
C LYS A 265 13.13 -0.88 -14.63
N ASN A 266 13.56 -0.80 -15.88
CA ASN A 266 14.71 -1.55 -16.36
C ASN A 266 16.02 -1.11 -15.69
N CYS A 267 16.22 0.21 -15.52
CA CYS A 267 17.37 0.76 -14.82
C CYS A 267 17.36 0.38 -13.32
N LEU A 268 16.20 0.46 -12.68
CA LEU A 268 16.04 0.05 -11.27
C LEU A 268 16.33 -1.45 -11.10
N ASP A 269 15.80 -2.30 -11.97
CA ASP A 269 16.01 -3.74 -11.92
C ASP A 269 17.48 -4.10 -12.13
N ARG A 270 18.18 -3.40 -13.03
CA ARG A 270 19.62 -3.56 -13.25
C ARG A 270 20.42 -3.13 -12.01
N LEU A 271 20.11 -1.96 -11.44
CA LEU A 271 20.74 -1.45 -10.21
C LEU A 271 20.57 -2.43 -9.05
N TRP A 272 19.36 -2.99 -8.92
CA TRP A 272 19.00 -3.85 -7.79
C TRP A 272 19.23 -5.35 -8.05
N SER A 273 19.80 -5.74 -9.18
CA SER A 273 20.05 -7.14 -9.53
C SER A 273 20.98 -7.88 -8.56
N ARG A 274 21.87 -7.13 -7.87
CA ARG A 274 22.82 -7.66 -6.89
C ARG A 274 22.41 -7.46 -5.44
N GLN A 275 21.24 -6.86 -5.18
CA GLN A 275 20.76 -6.64 -3.82
C GLN A 275 20.41 -7.96 -3.14
N GLU A 276 20.92 -8.15 -1.92
CA GLU A 276 20.65 -9.35 -1.12
C GLU A 276 19.14 -9.56 -0.89
N LEU A 277 18.38 -8.46 -0.73
CA LEU A 277 16.92 -8.46 -0.56
C LEU A 277 16.19 -9.23 -1.67
N LEU A 278 16.79 -9.37 -2.85
CA LEU A 278 16.21 -10.08 -3.99
C LEU A 278 15.83 -11.52 -3.62
N TYR A 279 16.67 -12.19 -2.83
CA TYR A 279 16.47 -13.59 -2.42
C TYR A 279 16.51 -13.81 -0.91
N ASN A 280 16.87 -12.78 -0.13
CA ASN A 280 16.85 -12.79 1.32
C ASN A 280 15.93 -11.68 1.85
N TYR A 281 14.66 -11.99 2.15
CA TYR A 281 13.66 -11.01 2.59
C TYR A 281 13.96 -10.33 3.94
N LYS A 282 14.94 -10.84 4.70
CA LYS A 282 15.40 -10.24 5.96
C LYS A 282 16.46 -9.16 5.75
N ALA A 283 17.07 -9.12 4.57
CA ALA A 283 18.02 -8.09 4.22
C ALA A 283 17.33 -6.75 4.00
N SER A 284 18.09 -5.67 4.07
CA SER A 284 17.69 -4.32 3.67
C SER A 284 18.37 -3.94 2.37
N ILE A 285 17.81 -2.95 1.66
CA ILE A 285 18.44 -2.40 0.46
C ILE A 285 19.76 -1.75 0.85
N ASN A 286 20.85 -2.23 0.26
CA ASN A 286 22.16 -1.65 0.45
C ASN A 286 22.31 -0.43 -0.48
N LYS A 287 22.44 0.76 0.12
CA LYS A 287 22.58 2.03 -0.60
C LYS A 287 24.01 2.36 -1.01
N LYS A 288 24.99 1.63 -0.46
CA LYS A 288 26.42 1.84 -0.78
C LYS A 288 26.77 1.33 -2.19
N ASP A 289 25.98 0.41 -2.73
CA ASP A 289 26.20 -0.18 -4.06
C ASP A 289 25.85 0.78 -5.21
N TYR A 290 25.47 2.02 -4.92
CA TYR A 290 25.08 3.04 -5.91
C TYR A 290 26.21 4.02 -6.29
N SER A 291 27.37 3.88 -5.66
CA SER A 291 28.55 4.68 -5.97
C SER A 291 29.31 4.08 -7.15
N TYR A 292 28.94 4.49 -8.37
CA TYR A 292 29.74 4.44 -9.59
C TYR A 292 29.77 5.81 -10.24
#